data_da1cf4e6ceaaef5f71ac5789a144f1d2
#
_entry.id   da1cf4e6ceaaef5f71ac5789a144f1d2
#
_cell.length_a   1.000
_cell.length_b   1.000
_cell.length_c   1.000
_cell.angle_alpha   90.00
_cell.angle_beta   90.00
_cell.angle_gamma   90.00
#
_symmetry.space_group_name_H-M   'P 1'
#
loop_
_entity.id
_entity.type
_entity.pdbx_description
1 polymer ?
#
loop_
_entity_poly.entity_id
_entity_poly.type
_entity_poly.pdbx_seq_one_letter_code
_entity_poly.pdbx_strand_id
1 'polypeptide(L)'
;MSLLNSKERDSVLSINISDNSTVTSGSGVLFSTGDYVLTAAHLFDDYRSGQSIEIASANGTRLNDSQVFIYHGWDKTNTNFNHDIAIIKLSSRATSIGLPLWEEPNIDGDSFTLSGFGNNGSLHTGTNVFDGDGSLFNISSNKSIINNTQILYDYDNGLTLQNTSTNLFNVVSTTTPTSNETIAKSGDSGGALLINNKIAAISSYIVSNSLYDINSITDSSFGEIGVATRISTYIPWIEYITQGNAVENAPETRQDVKVSIAEPFGGIMTNYFLLEMTSANIETVRLEYMTREGTATA
;
A
#
# COMPACT_ATOMS: atom_id res chain seq x y z
N MET A 1 -23.92 -2.42 10.53
CA MET A 1 -23.96 -2.66 9.07
C MET A 1 -22.56 -3.10 8.68
N SER A 2 -22.38 -4.10 7.82
CA SER A 2 -21.01 -4.51 7.42
C SER A 2 -20.40 -3.39 6.57
N LEU A 3 -19.14 -3.00 6.86
CA LEU A 3 -18.37 -2.03 6.06
C LEU A 3 -18.04 -2.55 4.67
N LEU A 4 -17.96 -3.88 4.52
CA LEU A 4 -17.71 -4.56 3.26
C LEU A 4 -19.00 -5.18 2.71
N ASN A 5 -19.21 -5.09 1.42
CA ASN A 5 -20.20 -5.88 0.71
C ASN A 5 -19.72 -7.35 0.56
N SER A 6 -20.57 -8.23 0.05
CA SER A 6 -20.25 -9.68 -0.08
C SER A 6 -19.02 -9.93 -0.96
N LYS A 7 -18.90 -9.20 -2.07
CA LYS A 7 -17.78 -9.34 -3.01
C LYS A 7 -16.46 -8.94 -2.35
N GLU A 8 -16.44 -7.80 -1.65
CA GLU A 8 -15.24 -7.34 -0.93
C GLU A 8 -14.83 -8.35 0.14
N ARG A 9 -15.79 -8.84 0.94
CA ARG A 9 -15.52 -9.85 1.97
C ARG A 9 -14.92 -11.13 1.41
N ASP A 10 -15.46 -11.61 0.29
CA ASP A 10 -15.00 -12.86 -0.35
C ASP A 10 -13.66 -12.67 -1.09
N SER A 11 -13.26 -11.41 -1.34
CA SER A 11 -11.98 -11.07 -1.95
C SER A 11 -10.85 -10.89 -0.94
N VAL A 12 -11.14 -10.66 0.34
CA VAL A 12 -10.13 -10.62 1.40
C VAL A 12 -9.85 -12.04 1.88
N LEU A 13 -8.58 -12.39 1.96
CA LEU A 13 -8.12 -13.76 2.16
C LEU A 13 -7.20 -13.84 3.39
N SER A 14 -7.30 -14.91 4.16
CA SER A 14 -6.27 -15.31 5.11
C SER A 14 -5.18 -16.09 4.38
N ILE A 15 -3.94 -15.87 4.76
CA ILE A 15 -2.76 -16.58 4.24
C ILE A 15 -1.99 -17.14 5.42
N ASN A 16 -1.77 -18.46 5.42
CA ASN A 16 -0.92 -19.12 6.40
C ASN A 16 0.17 -19.89 5.66
N ILE A 17 1.41 -19.52 5.94
CA ILE A 17 2.62 -20.18 5.39
C ILE A 17 3.19 -21.04 6.51
N SER A 18 3.26 -22.33 6.33
CA SER A 18 3.64 -23.26 7.40
C SER A 18 4.55 -24.39 6.95
N ASP A 19 5.37 -24.82 7.88
CA ASP A 19 6.08 -26.09 7.86
C ASP A 19 5.76 -26.87 9.16
N ASN A 20 6.53 -27.91 9.45
CA ASN A 20 6.32 -28.74 10.65
C ASN A 20 6.61 -28.01 11.98
N SER A 21 7.17 -26.80 11.95
CA SER A 21 7.70 -26.10 13.12
C SER A 21 7.25 -24.63 13.24
N THR A 22 6.93 -23.97 12.16
CA THR A 22 6.62 -22.54 12.11
C THR A 22 5.36 -22.26 11.30
N VAL A 23 4.64 -21.21 11.72
CA VAL A 23 3.49 -20.68 10.98
C VAL A 23 3.66 -19.17 10.89
N THR A 24 3.69 -18.64 9.66
CA THR A 24 3.58 -17.21 9.38
C THR A 24 2.17 -16.93 8.89
N SER A 25 1.45 -16.07 9.58
CA SER A 25 0.07 -15.71 9.24
C SER A 25 -0.01 -14.28 8.72
N GLY A 26 -0.81 -14.08 7.69
CA GLY A 26 -1.08 -12.79 7.09
C GLY A 26 -2.41 -12.79 6.35
N SER A 27 -2.59 -11.75 5.57
CA SER A 27 -3.77 -11.51 4.76
C SER A 27 -3.38 -11.28 3.29
N GLY A 28 -4.36 -11.34 2.43
CA GLY A 28 -4.21 -10.99 1.02
C GLY A 28 -5.53 -10.52 0.44
N VAL A 29 -5.48 -10.01 -0.77
CA VAL A 29 -6.66 -9.59 -1.50
C VAL A 29 -6.68 -10.13 -2.92
N LEU A 30 -7.78 -10.76 -3.28
CA LEU A 30 -8.03 -11.27 -4.62
C LEU A 30 -8.25 -10.09 -5.57
N PHE A 31 -7.55 -10.06 -6.69
CA PHE A 31 -7.67 -8.97 -7.66
C PHE A 31 -7.83 -9.45 -9.09
N SER A 32 -8.17 -8.52 -9.98
CA SER A 32 -8.36 -8.78 -11.41
C SER A 32 -9.43 -9.84 -11.68
N THR A 33 -9.10 -10.87 -12.43
CA THR A 33 -10.00 -11.95 -12.83
C THR A 33 -10.24 -13.00 -11.76
N GLY A 34 -9.54 -12.91 -10.62
CA GLY A 34 -9.62 -13.89 -9.54
C GLY A 34 -8.58 -15.01 -9.65
N ASP A 35 -7.55 -14.81 -10.46
CA ASP A 35 -6.44 -15.76 -10.61
C ASP A 35 -5.22 -15.40 -9.74
N TYR A 36 -5.23 -14.19 -9.15
CA TYR A 36 -4.10 -13.63 -8.43
C TYR A 36 -4.51 -12.99 -7.10
N VAL A 37 -3.61 -13.07 -6.13
CA VAL A 37 -3.74 -12.48 -4.79
C VAL A 37 -2.60 -11.51 -4.57
N LEU A 38 -2.91 -10.26 -4.20
CA LEU A 38 -1.93 -9.30 -3.68
C LEU A 38 -1.74 -9.54 -2.19
N THR A 39 -0.49 -9.44 -1.73
CA THR A 39 -0.11 -9.56 -0.32
C THR A 39 1.22 -8.88 -0.04
N ALA A 40 1.67 -8.86 1.21
CA ALA A 40 2.95 -8.31 1.63
C ALA A 40 4.12 -9.27 1.33
N ALA A 41 5.26 -8.71 0.91
CA ALA A 41 6.46 -9.49 0.61
C ALA A 41 7.10 -10.09 1.87
N HIS A 42 7.08 -9.36 2.99
CA HIS A 42 7.68 -9.81 4.25
C HIS A 42 7.09 -11.12 4.79
N LEU A 43 5.90 -11.52 4.38
CA LEU A 43 5.33 -12.82 4.73
C LEU A 43 6.17 -13.99 4.20
N PHE A 44 6.97 -13.75 3.16
CA PHE A 44 7.80 -14.75 2.49
C PHE A 44 9.28 -14.65 2.84
N ASP A 45 9.68 -13.84 3.83
CA ASP A 45 11.09 -13.63 4.19
C ASP A 45 11.84 -14.92 4.57
N ASP A 46 11.14 -15.81 5.22
CA ASP A 46 11.65 -17.13 5.61
C ASP A 46 11.01 -18.28 4.82
N TYR A 47 10.29 -17.96 3.74
CA TYR A 47 9.65 -18.96 2.89
C TYR A 47 10.69 -19.85 2.21
N ARG A 48 10.49 -21.16 2.32
CA ARG A 48 11.37 -22.18 1.75
C ARG A 48 10.57 -23.17 0.91
N SER A 49 11.23 -23.73 -0.08
CA SER A 49 10.63 -24.82 -0.87
C SER A 49 10.17 -25.96 0.04
N GLY A 50 8.95 -26.39 -0.11
CA GLY A 50 8.33 -27.44 0.68
C GLY A 50 7.44 -26.98 1.83
N GLN A 51 7.38 -25.67 2.13
CA GLN A 51 6.35 -25.12 2.99
C GLN A 51 5.00 -25.07 2.26
N SER A 52 3.92 -25.25 3.00
CA SER A 52 2.57 -25.11 2.46
C SER A 52 2.07 -23.68 2.63
N ILE A 53 1.36 -23.20 1.61
CA ILE A 53 0.63 -21.93 1.65
C ILE A 53 -0.86 -22.27 1.68
N GLU A 54 -1.53 -21.99 2.79
CA GLU A 54 -2.96 -22.15 2.93
C GLU A 54 -3.63 -20.79 2.74
N ILE A 55 -4.51 -20.69 1.75
CA ILE A 55 -5.25 -19.47 1.42
C ILE A 55 -6.74 -19.75 1.59
N ALA A 56 -7.43 -18.91 2.36
CA ALA A 56 -8.87 -19.07 2.55
C ALA A 56 -9.59 -17.71 2.60
N SER A 57 -10.79 -17.67 2.01
CA SER A 57 -11.68 -16.52 2.10
C SER A 57 -12.52 -16.55 3.39
N ALA A 58 -13.16 -15.42 3.69
CA ALA A 58 -14.00 -15.27 4.88
C ALA A 58 -15.18 -16.26 4.94
N ASN A 59 -15.63 -16.78 3.79
CA ASN A 59 -16.69 -17.80 3.73
C ASN A 59 -16.14 -19.24 3.87
N GLY A 60 -14.83 -19.41 4.09
CA GLY A 60 -14.18 -20.70 4.27
C GLY A 60 -13.75 -21.39 2.96
N THR A 61 -13.92 -20.74 1.81
CA THR A 61 -13.42 -21.29 0.54
C THR A 61 -11.90 -21.30 0.54
N ARG A 62 -11.31 -22.49 0.31
CA ARG A 62 -9.85 -22.67 0.22
C ARG A 62 -9.39 -22.52 -1.22
N LEU A 63 -8.27 -21.85 -1.39
CA LEU A 63 -7.62 -21.62 -2.67
C LEU A 63 -6.20 -22.20 -2.61
N ASN A 64 -5.72 -22.70 -3.74
CA ASN A 64 -4.37 -23.25 -3.83
C ASN A 64 -3.50 -22.32 -4.65
N ASP A 65 -2.28 -22.07 -4.17
CA ASP A 65 -1.25 -21.37 -4.91
C ASP A 65 -0.63 -22.23 -6.00
N SER A 66 -0.01 -21.58 -6.97
CA SER A 66 0.85 -22.23 -7.97
C SER A 66 2.23 -21.59 -8.02
N GLN A 67 2.31 -20.29 -7.73
CA GLN A 67 3.56 -19.54 -7.78
C GLN A 67 3.45 -18.27 -6.95
N VAL A 68 4.55 -17.88 -6.30
CA VAL A 68 4.72 -16.62 -5.59
C VAL A 68 5.69 -15.74 -6.35
N PHE A 69 5.33 -14.48 -6.54
CA PHE A 69 6.16 -13.44 -7.14
C PHE A 69 6.40 -12.36 -6.09
N ILE A 70 7.63 -12.19 -5.66
CA ILE A 70 8.03 -11.11 -4.76
C ILE A 70 8.57 -9.97 -5.65
N TYR A 71 8.21 -8.73 -5.35
CA TYR A 71 8.76 -7.59 -6.07
C TYR A 71 10.29 -7.57 -5.93
N HIS A 72 10.99 -7.38 -7.04
CA HIS A 72 12.46 -7.53 -7.08
C HIS A 72 13.23 -6.50 -6.24
N GLY A 73 12.61 -5.36 -5.90
CA GLY A 73 13.17 -4.35 -5.00
C GLY A 73 12.96 -4.65 -3.52
N TRP A 74 12.24 -5.73 -3.15
CA TRP A 74 12.09 -6.11 -1.75
C TRP A 74 13.42 -6.61 -1.18
N ASP A 75 13.81 -6.07 -0.03
CA ASP A 75 14.99 -6.50 0.74
C ASP A 75 14.59 -6.71 2.20
N LYS A 76 14.50 -7.95 2.62
CA LYS A 76 14.12 -8.34 3.99
C LYS A 76 15.08 -7.84 5.07
N THR A 77 16.29 -7.41 4.71
CA THR A 77 17.27 -6.84 5.65
C THR A 77 17.08 -5.33 5.83
N ASN A 78 16.28 -4.70 4.94
CA ASN A 78 16.05 -3.28 4.96
C ASN A 78 14.85 -2.92 5.87
N THR A 79 15.13 -2.32 7.01
CA THR A 79 14.11 -1.91 8.00
C THR A 79 13.20 -0.77 7.54
N ASN A 80 13.36 -0.25 6.33
CA ASN A 80 12.47 0.76 5.75
C ASN A 80 11.23 0.14 5.11
N PHE A 81 11.20 -1.18 4.88
CA PHE A 81 10.08 -1.88 4.24
C PHE A 81 9.68 -1.31 2.88
N ASN A 82 10.64 -0.72 2.15
CA ASN A 82 10.40 -0.32 0.78
C ASN A 82 10.05 -1.54 -0.07
N HIS A 83 9.03 -1.39 -0.92
CA HIS A 83 8.61 -2.43 -1.86
C HIS A 83 8.04 -3.70 -1.21
N ASP A 84 7.40 -3.58 -0.07
CA ASP A 84 6.76 -4.71 0.62
C ASP A 84 5.48 -5.16 -0.10
N ILE A 85 5.66 -5.84 -1.23
CA ILE A 85 4.57 -6.34 -2.08
C ILE A 85 4.93 -7.65 -2.74
N ALA A 86 3.97 -8.59 -2.75
CA ALA A 86 4.06 -9.86 -3.45
C ALA A 86 2.73 -10.21 -4.15
N ILE A 87 2.80 -11.07 -5.13
CA ILE A 87 1.66 -11.66 -5.84
C ILE A 87 1.71 -13.18 -5.68
N ILE A 88 0.59 -13.78 -5.31
CA ILE A 88 0.41 -15.22 -5.40
C ILE A 88 -0.47 -15.52 -6.62
N LYS A 89 0.02 -16.32 -7.54
CA LYS A 89 -0.79 -16.91 -8.61
C LYS A 89 -1.51 -18.12 -8.07
N LEU A 90 -2.80 -18.20 -8.29
CA LEU A 90 -3.60 -19.38 -7.92
C LEU A 90 -3.47 -20.48 -8.98
N SER A 91 -3.56 -21.74 -8.54
CA SER A 91 -3.56 -22.92 -9.44
C SER A 91 -4.86 -23.03 -10.26
N SER A 92 -5.93 -22.41 -9.78
CA SER A 92 -7.21 -22.29 -10.47
C SER A 92 -7.88 -20.97 -10.06
N ARG A 93 -8.65 -20.41 -10.98
CA ARG A 93 -9.42 -19.19 -10.73
C ARG A 93 -10.37 -19.38 -9.56
N ALA A 94 -10.38 -18.39 -8.64
CA ALA A 94 -11.36 -18.32 -7.58
C ALA A 94 -12.79 -18.16 -8.16
N THR A 95 -13.78 -18.62 -7.42
CA THR A 95 -15.19 -18.42 -7.78
C THR A 95 -15.61 -16.95 -7.67
N SER A 96 -14.97 -16.20 -6.76
CA SER A 96 -15.14 -14.77 -6.62
C SER A 96 -14.27 -14.00 -7.62
N ILE A 97 -14.85 -12.95 -8.22
CA ILE A 97 -14.09 -12.03 -9.08
C ILE A 97 -13.32 -11.10 -8.16
N GLY A 98 -12.02 -10.94 -8.41
CA GLY A 98 -11.16 -10.04 -7.66
C GLY A 98 -11.57 -8.57 -7.74
N LEU A 99 -11.05 -7.76 -6.84
CA LEU A 99 -11.28 -6.33 -6.81
C LEU A 99 -10.37 -5.63 -7.84
N PRO A 100 -10.82 -4.52 -8.44
CA PRO A 100 -9.96 -3.70 -9.28
C PRO A 100 -8.90 -2.96 -8.47
N LEU A 101 -7.83 -2.55 -9.13
CA LEU A 101 -6.79 -1.72 -8.54
C LEU A 101 -7.20 -0.23 -8.58
N TRP A 102 -6.72 0.53 -7.61
CA TRP A 102 -6.80 1.98 -7.59
C TRP A 102 -5.56 2.54 -8.28
N GLU A 103 -5.77 3.33 -9.33
CA GLU A 103 -4.70 3.78 -10.22
C GLU A 103 -4.21 5.19 -9.93
N GLU A 104 -5.03 5.98 -9.21
CA GLU A 104 -4.66 7.36 -8.90
C GLU A 104 -3.51 7.43 -7.90
N PRO A 105 -2.46 8.20 -8.18
CA PRO A 105 -1.27 8.25 -7.33
C PRO A 105 -1.50 9.06 -6.05
N ASN A 106 -2.31 10.12 -6.10
CA ASN A 106 -2.59 10.94 -4.94
C ASN A 106 -3.85 10.45 -4.24
N ILE A 107 -3.68 9.97 -3.02
CA ILE A 107 -4.75 9.46 -2.15
C ILE A 107 -4.69 10.09 -0.74
N ASP A 108 -3.88 11.11 -0.54
CA ASP A 108 -3.78 11.83 0.73
C ASP A 108 -5.11 12.52 1.04
N GLY A 109 -5.64 12.29 2.24
CA GLY A 109 -6.96 12.77 2.66
C GLY A 109 -8.14 11.88 2.23
N ASP A 110 -7.91 10.84 1.44
CA ASP A 110 -8.97 9.90 1.07
C ASP A 110 -9.30 8.94 2.22
N SER A 111 -10.59 8.75 2.46
CA SER A 111 -11.06 7.73 3.39
C SER A 111 -10.98 6.35 2.75
N PHE A 112 -10.55 5.37 3.54
CA PHE A 112 -10.47 3.99 3.11
C PHE A 112 -11.12 3.02 4.10
N THR A 113 -11.41 1.82 3.64
CA THR A 113 -11.78 0.67 4.48
C THR A 113 -10.61 -0.30 4.55
N LEU A 114 -10.09 -0.51 5.76
CA LEU A 114 -9.09 -1.55 6.05
C LEU A 114 -9.80 -2.88 6.27
N SER A 115 -9.20 -3.95 5.77
CA SER A 115 -9.72 -5.29 5.97
C SER A 115 -8.61 -6.34 5.95
N GLY A 116 -8.64 -7.24 6.93
CA GLY A 116 -7.68 -8.32 7.05
C GLY A 116 -8.09 -9.37 8.07
N PHE A 117 -7.24 -10.37 8.27
CA PHE A 117 -7.44 -11.49 9.18
C PHE A 117 -6.52 -11.42 10.40
N GLY A 118 -6.36 -10.20 10.96
CA GLY A 118 -5.55 -9.98 12.15
C GLY A 118 -6.09 -10.65 13.41
N ASN A 119 -5.17 -10.80 14.37
CA ASN A 119 -5.44 -11.21 15.77
C ASN A 119 -6.14 -12.54 16.00
N ASN A 120 -6.73 -13.28 15.26
CA ASN A 120 -7.38 -14.57 15.59
C ASN A 120 -7.78 -15.33 14.33
N GLY A 121 -7.29 -14.90 13.15
CA GLY A 121 -7.71 -15.46 11.88
C GLY A 121 -9.17 -15.16 11.53
N SER A 122 -9.80 -14.18 12.20
CA SER A 122 -11.14 -13.71 11.88
C SER A 122 -11.07 -12.43 11.07
N LEU A 123 -11.87 -12.34 10.00
CA LEU A 123 -11.97 -11.12 9.21
C LEU A 123 -12.46 -9.97 10.09
N HIS A 124 -11.67 -8.91 10.18
CA HIS A 124 -12.08 -7.65 10.77
C HIS A 124 -12.02 -6.51 9.74
N THR A 125 -12.75 -5.45 10.00
CA THR A 125 -12.80 -4.28 9.12
C THR A 125 -12.99 -3.01 9.93
N GLY A 126 -12.42 -1.93 9.44
CA GLY A 126 -12.63 -0.59 9.98
C GLY A 126 -12.36 0.45 8.91
N THR A 127 -12.49 1.71 9.27
CA THR A 127 -12.24 2.84 8.38
C THR A 127 -11.12 3.71 8.92
N ASN A 128 -10.43 4.41 8.05
CA ASN A 128 -9.48 5.45 8.43
C ASN A 128 -9.27 6.40 7.22
N VAL A 129 -8.38 7.37 7.35
CA VAL A 129 -8.03 8.36 6.32
C VAL A 129 -6.53 8.30 6.08
N PHE A 130 -6.10 8.40 4.83
CA PHE A 130 -4.68 8.50 4.52
C PHE A 130 -4.14 9.91 4.83
N ASP A 131 -3.05 9.99 5.60
CA ASP A 131 -2.48 11.24 6.07
C ASP A 131 -1.32 11.76 5.20
N GLY A 132 -0.64 10.87 4.48
CA GLY A 132 0.46 11.29 3.62
C GLY A 132 1.39 10.16 3.20
N ASP A 133 2.40 10.52 2.42
CA ASP A 133 3.41 9.61 1.88
C ASP A 133 4.38 9.12 2.97
N GLY A 134 4.79 7.86 2.88
CA GLY A 134 5.73 7.23 3.82
C GLY A 134 7.07 7.94 3.93
N SER A 135 7.49 8.67 2.90
CA SER A 135 8.74 9.44 2.93
C SER A 135 8.77 10.58 3.96
N LEU A 136 7.63 10.93 4.56
CA LEU A 136 7.57 11.84 5.70
C LEU A 136 8.43 11.36 6.88
N PHE A 137 8.61 10.06 7.05
CA PHE A 137 9.54 9.51 8.04
C PHE A 137 11.01 9.88 7.79
N ASN A 138 11.40 10.21 6.57
CA ASN A 138 12.77 10.61 6.26
C ASN A 138 13.13 11.95 6.92
N ILE A 139 12.13 12.79 7.24
CA ILE A 139 12.30 14.09 7.90
C ILE A 139 12.37 13.92 9.42
N SER A 140 11.53 13.05 9.99
CA SER A 140 11.36 12.90 11.43
C SER A 140 12.21 11.79 12.05
N SER A 141 12.73 10.90 11.24
CA SER A 141 13.51 9.74 11.66
C SER A 141 14.63 9.45 10.65
N ASN A 142 15.60 8.64 11.05
CA ASN A 142 16.72 8.27 10.17
C ASN A 142 16.31 7.14 9.19
N LYS A 143 15.18 7.31 8.50
CA LYS A 143 14.64 6.39 7.49
C LYS A 143 15.06 6.82 6.09
N SER A 144 15.02 5.89 5.16
CA SER A 144 15.24 6.11 3.72
C SER A 144 14.10 5.47 2.93
N ILE A 145 12.90 6.00 3.13
CA ILE A 145 11.70 5.53 2.44
C ILE A 145 11.64 6.18 1.06
N ILE A 146 11.42 5.37 0.06
CA ILE A 146 11.29 5.82 -1.33
C ILE A 146 9.92 6.45 -1.51
N ASN A 147 9.88 7.66 -2.10
CA ASN A 147 8.65 8.38 -2.37
C ASN A 147 7.63 7.51 -3.12
N ASN A 148 6.37 7.67 -2.78
CA ASN A 148 5.23 7.00 -3.40
C ASN A 148 5.19 5.47 -3.24
N THR A 149 6.12 4.84 -2.50
CA THR A 149 6.07 3.40 -2.24
C THR A 149 5.17 3.04 -1.07
N GLN A 150 5.03 3.95 -0.13
CA GLN A 150 4.25 3.75 1.10
C GLN A 150 3.28 4.91 1.33
N ILE A 151 2.22 4.64 2.05
CA ILE A 151 1.22 5.62 2.50
C ILE A 151 0.98 5.43 3.99
N LEU A 152 0.79 6.55 4.70
CA LEU A 152 0.60 6.60 6.16
C LEU A 152 -0.83 6.88 6.53
N TYR A 153 -1.23 6.41 7.71
CA TYR A 153 -2.45 6.82 8.41
C TYR A 153 -2.22 6.63 9.92
N ASP A 154 -2.73 7.52 10.74
CA ASP A 154 -2.64 7.34 12.19
C ASP A 154 -3.92 6.72 12.79
N TYR A 155 -3.81 6.32 14.04
CA TYR A 155 -4.94 5.78 14.80
C TYR A 155 -5.24 6.73 15.94
N ASP A 156 -6.20 7.62 15.72
CA ASP A 156 -6.53 8.64 16.67
C ASP A 156 -7.86 8.35 17.41
N ASN A 157 -8.05 9.01 18.55
CA ASN A 157 -9.24 8.87 19.38
C ASN A 157 -10.01 10.20 19.51
N GLY A 158 -9.73 11.16 18.63
CA GLY A 158 -10.29 12.51 18.69
C GLY A 158 -9.56 13.46 19.62
N LEU A 159 -8.50 13.03 20.27
CA LEU A 159 -7.65 13.88 21.11
C LEU A 159 -6.43 14.35 20.33
N THR A 160 -6.10 15.62 20.42
CA THR A 160 -4.97 16.23 19.70
C THR A 160 -3.65 15.49 19.93
N LEU A 161 -3.43 14.93 21.12
CA LEU A 161 -2.18 14.23 21.41
C LEU A 161 -2.01 12.95 20.58
N GLN A 162 -3.08 12.22 20.29
CA GLN A 162 -3.04 10.98 19.50
C GLN A 162 -3.16 11.22 17.99
N ASN A 163 -3.33 12.47 17.53
CA ASN A 163 -3.19 12.81 16.11
C ASN A 163 -1.68 12.88 15.78
N THR A 164 -1.09 11.70 15.63
CA THR A 164 0.36 11.51 15.54
C THR A 164 0.91 12.03 14.20
N SER A 165 0.17 11.84 13.12
CA SER A 165 0.57 12.32 11.79
C SER A 165 0.71 13.84 11.76
N THR A 166 -0.26 14.58 12.32
CA THR A 166 -0.14 16.03 12.46
C THR A 166 1.03 16.43 13.36
N ASN A 167 1.17 15.77 14.51
CA ASN A 167 2.17 16.15 15.51
C ASN A 167 3.61 15.86 15.07
N LEU A 168 3.85 14.76 14.34
CA LEU A 168 5.19 14.38 13.87
C LEU A 168 5.58 15.05 12.55
N PHE A 169 4.65 15.17 11.61
CA PHE A 169 4.97 15.53 10.23
C PHE A 169 4.43 16.91 9.83
N ASN A 170 3.66 17.56 10.73
CA ASN A 170 2.99 18.83 10.43
C ASN A 170 2.09 18.74 9.17
N VAL A 171 1.51 17.59 8.94
CA VAL A 171 0.51 17.39 7.87
C VAL A 171 -0.87 17.72 8.40
N VAL A 172 -1.78 18.11 7.51
CA VAL A 172 -3.18 18.33 7.87
C VAL A 172 -3.87 16.97 7.88
N SER A 173 -3.87 16.32 9.05
CA SER A 173 -4.69 15.16 9.31
C SER A 173 -5.98 15.57 10.03
N THR A 174 -7.04 14.78 9.89
CA THR A 174 -8.27 15.03 10.61
C THR A 174 -8.11 14.58 12.06
N THR A 175 -8.42 15.45 13.01
CA THR A 175 -8.50 15.08 14.44
C THR A 175 -9.81 14.39 14.80
N THR A 176 -10.71 14.26 13.83
CA THR A 176 -12.02 13.61 14.04
C THR A 176 -11.90 12.18 13.55
N PRO A 177 -11.89 11.18 14.45
CA PRO A 177 -11.83 9.79 14.06
C PRO A 177 -13.03 9.41 13.21
N THR A 178 -12.83 8.49 12.30
CA THR A 178 -13.94 7.90 11.54
C THR A 178 -14.85 7.09 12.46
N SER A 179 -16.10 6.87 12.07
CA SER A 179 -17.09 6.20 12.93
C SER A 179 -16.70 4.77 13.37
N ASN A 180 -15.79 4.13 12.65
CA ASN A 180 -15.24 2.79 12.96
C ASN A 180 -13.74 2.80 12.71
N GLU A 181 -13.07 3.80 13.26
CA GLU A 181 -11.65 3.96 13.05
C GLU A 181 -10.86 2.74 13.53
N THR A 182 -9.89 2.36 12.75
CA THR A 182 -9.04 1.21 13.02
C THR A 182 -7.66 1.40 12.46
N ILE A 183 -6.73 0.66 13.02
CA ILE A 183 -5.37 0.45 12.49
C ILE A 183 -5.19 -1.04 12.19
N ALA A 184 -4.21 -1.37 11.35
CA ALA A 184 -3.81 -2.75 11.11
C ALA A 184 -3.39 -3.45 12.42
N LYS A 185 -3.56 -4.76 12.45
CA LYS A 185 -3.20 -5.62 13.58
C LYS A 185 -2.26 -6.72 13.11
N SER A 186 -1.59 -7.37 14.04
CA SER A 186 -0.79 -8.56 13.71
C SER A 186 -1.65 -9.58 12.94
N GLY A 187 -1.18 -9.99 11.76
CA GLY A 187 -1.93 -10.84 10.81
C GLY A 187 -2.68 -10.07 9.71
N ASP A 188 -2.77 -8.74 9.78
CA ASP A 188 -3.32 -7.94 8.68
C ASP A 188 -2.31 -7.65 7.57
N SER A 189 -1.05 -8.02 7.75
CA SER A 189 -0.01 -7.92 6.73
C SER A 189 -0.50 -8.44 5.38
N GLY A 190 -0.46 -7.61 4.33
CA GLY A 190 -1.02 -7.93 3.01
C GLY A 190 -2.54 -7.73 2.87
N GLY A 191 -3.25 -7.37 3.94
CA GLY A 191 -4.67 -7.05 3.93
C GLY A 191 -4.98 -5.78 3.14
N ALA A 192 -6.21 -5.65 2.67
CA ALA A 192 -6.62 -4.60 1.75
C ALA A 192 -6.98 -3.29 2.43
N LEU A 193 -6.51 -2.17 1.88
CA LEU A 193 -7.02 -0.83 2.13
C LEU A 193 -7.76 -0.38 0.86
N LEU A 194 -9.08 -0.21 0.97
CA LEU A 194 -9.97 -0.02 -0.16
C LEU A 194 -10.52 1.41 -0.23
N ILE A 195 -10.40 2.05 -1.39
CA ILE A 195 -11.12 3.27 -1.74
C ILE A 195 -12.16 2.91 -2.80
N ASN A 196 -13.44 3.19 -2.56
CA ASN A 196 -14.51 2.96 -3.53
C ASN A 196 -14.46 1.54 -4.14
N ASN A 197 -14.26 0.50 -3.32
CA ASN A 197 -14.21 -0.91 -3.72
C ASN A 197 -13.03 -1.27 -4.62
N LYS A 198 -11.99 -0.45 -4.66
CA LYS A 198 -10.73 -0.70 -5.37
C LYS A 198 -9.58 -0.79 -4.36
N ILE A 199 -8.59 -1.61 -4.66
CA ILE A 199 -7.40 -1.81 -3.82
C ILE A 199 -6.48 -0.61 -3.99
N ALA A 200 -6.40 0.26 -2.99
CA ALA A 200 -5.53 1.44 -3.00
C ALA A 200 -4.16 1.17 -2.37
N ALA A 201 -4.14 0.36 -1.32
CA ALA A 201 -2.93 -0.06 -0.65
C ALA A 201 -3.10 -1.46 -0.02
N ILE A 202 -1.98 -2.06 0.39
CA ILE A 202 -1.95 -3.28 1.20
C ILE A 202 -1.21 -3.01 2.50
N SER A 203 -1.74 -3.53 3.61
CA SER A 203 -1.18 -3.35 4.94
C SER A 203 0.24 -3.93 5.02
N SER A 204 1.17 -3.17 5.59
CA SER A 204 2.57 -3.56 5.74
C SER A 204 2.99 -3.64 7.20
N TYR A 205 3.14 -2.53 7.90
CA TYR A 205 3.61 -2.51 9.28
C TYR A 205 2.98 -1.37 10.10
N ILE A 206 3.28 -1.34 11.39
CA ILE A 206 2.83 -0.32 12.34
C ILE A 206 4.05 0.30 13.00
N VAL A 207 3.95 1.58 13.32
CA VAL A 207 4.99 2.34 14.05
C VAL A 207 4.38 2.94 15.30
N SER A 208 4.96 2.63 16.46
CA SER A 208 4.69 3.31 17.72
C SER A 208 5.62 4.52 17.89
N ASN A 209 5.12 5.58 18.49
CA ASN A 209 5.91 6.73 18.91
C ASN A 209 5.67 7.02 20.38
N SER A 210 6.70 6.91 21.21
CA SER A 210 6.61 7.02 22.66
C SER A 210 6.07 8.35 23.19
N LEU A 211 5.94 9.39 22.38
CA LEU A 211 5.40 10.70 22.77
C LEU A 211 3.89 10.78 22.55
N TYR A 212 3.35 10.04 21.58
CA TYR A 212 1.97 10.17 21.13
C TYR A 212 1.15 8.90 21.30
N ASP A 213 1.81 7.75 21.34
CA ASP A 213 1.21 6.47 21.65
C ASP A 213 0.78 6.41 23.12
N ILE A 214 -0.40 5.87 23.40
CA ILE A 214 -0.96 5.80 24.75
C ILE A 214 -0.19 4.87 25.69
N ASN A 215 0.63 3.93 25.19
CA ASN A 215 1.34 2.94 26.00
C ASN A 215 2.80 2.66 25.60
N SER A 216 3.29 3.24 24.53
CA SER A 216 4.66 3.06 23.99
C SER A 216 5.01 1.62 23.57
N ILE A 217 4.00 0.79 23.27
CA ILE A 217 4.14 -0.58 22.78
C ILE A 217 3.44 -0.67 21.44
N THR A 218 4.07 -1.26 20.44
CA THR A 218 3.43 -1.47 19.14
C THR A 218 2.40 -2.60 19.23
N ASP A 219 1.15 -2.25 19.51
CA ASP A 219 0.06 -3.19 19.78
C ASP A 219 -1.29 -2.81 19.14
N SER A 220 -1.27 -1.89 18.18
CA SER A 220 -2.44 -1.35 17.48
C SER A 220 -3.33 -0.49 18.40
N SER A 221 -2.70 0.30 19.27
CA SER A 221 -3.36 1.25 20.17
C SER A 221 -3.38 2.67 19.58
N PHE A 222 -4.17 3.55 20.22
CA PHE A 222 -4.27 4.94 19.79
C PHE A 222 -2.93 5.68 19.87
N GLY A 223 -2.64 6.47 18.85
CA GLY A 223 -1.40 7.20 18.69
C GLY A 223 -0.34 6.48 17.86
N GLU A 224 -0.62 5.27 17.39
CA GLU A 224 0.25 4.56 16.44
C GLU A 224 -0.05 4.96 14.99
N ILE A 225 0.94 4.75 14.13
CA ILE A 225 0.86 4.99 12.69
C ILE A 225 0.85 3.67 11.95
N GLY A 226 -0.18 3.44 11.15
CA GLY A 226 -0.22 2.37 10.19
C GLY A 226 0.48 2.76 8.89
N VAL A 227 1.20 1.83 8.30
CA VAL A 227 1.91 2.01 7.03
C VAL A 227 1.46 0.93 6.06
N ALA A 228 1.14 1.33 4.85
CA ALA A 228 0.68 0.44 3.81
C ALA A 228 1.48 0.66 2.51
N THR A 229 1.66 -0.39 1.72
CA THR A 229 2.28 -0.30 0.40
C THR A 229 1.26 0.23 -0.60
N ARG A 230 1.58 1.34 -1.26
CA ARG A 230 0.73 2.04 -2.22
C ARG A 230 0.65 1.27 -3.54
N ILE A 231 -0.55 0.88 -3.98
CA ILE A 231 -0.72 0.03 -5.17
C ILE A 231 -0.44 0.75 -6.48
N SER A 232 -0.85 2.02 -6.62
CA SER A 232 -0.68 2.77 -7.87
C SER A 232 0.77 2.81 -8.37
N THR A 233 1.73 2.75 -7.45
CA THR A 233 3.17 2.70 -7.74
C THR A 233 3.59 1.41 -8.45
N TYR A 234 2.91 0.29 -8.15
CA TYR A 234 3.30 -1.04 -8.62
C TYR A 234 2.44 -1.55 -9.78
N ILE A 235 1.51 -0.77 -10.32
CA ILE A 235 0.64 -1.18 -11.41
C ILE A 235 1.43 -1.75 -12.61
N PRO A 236 2.52 -1.11 -13.09
CA PRO A 236 3.27 -1.67 -14.22
C PRO A 236 3.83 -3.07 -13.94
N TRP A 237 4.33 -3.30 -12.72
CA TRP A 237 4.81 -4.62 -12.31
C TRP A 237 3.68 -5.63 -12.16
N ILE A 238 2.55 -5.24 -11.54
CA ILE A 238 1.38 -6.09 -11.36
C ILE A 238 0.83 -6.54 -12.71
N GLU A 239 0.68 -5.62 -13.66
CA GLU A 239 0.21 -5.92 -15.02
C GLU A 239 1.18 -6.84 -15.75
N TYR A 240 2.49 -6.58 -15.63
CA TYR A 240 3.52 -7.40 -16.25
C TYR A 240 3.46 -8.86 -15.76
N ILE A 241 3.36 -9.08 -14.45
CA ILE A 241 3.25 -10.42 -13.85
C ILE A 241 1.94 -11.11 -14.26
N THR A 242 0.83 -10.38 -14.28
CA THR A 242 -0.48 -10.97 -14.60
C THR A 242 -0.63 -11.32 -16.08
N GLN A 243 0.21 -10.77 -16.96
CA GLN A 243 0.34 -11.18 -18.36
C GLN A 243 1.15 -12.47 -18.55
N GLY A 244 1.70 -13.04 -17.49
CA GLY A 244 2.48 -14.27 -17.51
C GLY A 244 3.95 -14.10 -17.90
N ASN A 245 4.49 -12.87 -17.74
CA ASN A 245 5.89 -12.58 -18.03
C ASN A 245 6.82 -13.05 -16.91
N ALA A 246 8.09 -13.20 -17.21
CA ALA A 246 9.12 -13.62 -16.26
C ALA A 246 9.58 -12.46 -15.36
N VAL A 247 9.80 -12.73 -14.06
CA VAL A 247 10.10 -11.72 -13.04
C VAL A 247 11.38 -10.93 -13.31
N GLU A 248 12.39 -11.57 -13.90
CA GLU A 248 13.70 -10.95 -14.16
C GLU A 248 13.67 -9.76 -15.13
N ASN A 249 12.59 -9.61 -15.89
CA ASN A 249 12.39 -8.50 -16.82
C ASN A 249 11.25 -7.57 -16.40
N ALA A 250 10.78 -7.68 -15.16
CA ALA A 250 9.67 -6.88 -14.67
C ALA A 250 10.05 -5.39 -14.57
N PRO A 251 9.14 -4.48 -14.94
CA PRO A 251 9.38 -3.04 -14.85
C PRO A 251 9.56 -2.61 -13.39
N GLU A 252 10.32 -1.54 -13.22
CA GLU A 252 10.44 -0.84 -11.94
C GLU A 252 9.11 -0.13 -11.56
N THR A 253 9.09 0.44 -10.38
CA THR A 253 7.95 1.21 -9.89
C THR A 253 7.65 2.41 -10.79
N ARG A 254 6.38 2.77 -10.88
CA ARG A 254 5.97 4.03 -11.49
C ARG A 254 6.59 5.18 -10.69
N GLN A 255 7.36 6.01 -11.38
CA GLN A 255 7.93 7.22 -10.81
C GLN A 255 7.14 8.42 -11.31
N ASP A 256 6.68 9.26 -10.39
CA ASP A 256 6.06 10.52 -10.77
C ASP A 256 7.13 11.51 -11.22
N VAL A 257 6.88 12.15 -12.34
CA VAL A 257 7.75 13.22 -12.84
C VAL A 257 7.39 14.49 -12.10
N LYS A 258 8.31 15.01 -11.29
CA LYS A 258 8.16 16.35 -10.70
C LYS A 258 8.47 17.40 -11.75
N VAL A 259 7.46 18.21 -12.06
CA VAL A 259 7.63 19.42 -12.86
C VAL A 259 7.74 20.60 -11.91
N SER A 260 8.93 21.19 -11.82
CA SER A 260 9.15 22.43 -11.10
C SER A 260 9.11 23.60 -12.07
N ILE A 261 8.24 24.58 -11.81
CA ILE A 261 8.19 25.84 -12.55
C ILE A 261 9.12 26.80 -11.81
N ALA A 262 10.24 27.16 -12.42
CA ALA A 262 11.11 28.20 -11.87
C ALA A 262 10.45 29.57 -12.11
N GLU A 263 10.20 30.32 -11.04
CA GLU A 263 9.76 31.71 -11.13
C GLU A 263 10.83 32.52 -11.88
N PRO A 264 10.46 33.34 -12.86
CA PRO A 264 11.42 34.12 -13.63
C PRO A 264 12.07 35.21 -12.78
N PHE A 265 13.38 35.21 -12.69
CA PHE A 265 14.13 36.33 -12.14
C PHE A 265 13.97 37.53 -13.07
N GLY A 266 13.35 38.63 -12.59
CA GLY A 266 13.43 39.95 -13.17
C GLY A 266 12.49 40.24 -14.33
N GLY A 267 11.20 39.94 -14.24
CA GLY A 267 10.16 40.65 -14.99
C GLY A 267 10.09 40.41 -16.51
N ILE A 268 10.89 39.52 -17.09
CA ILE A 268 10.76 39.06 -18.48
C ILE A 268 10.16 37.67 -18.45
N MET A 269 8.94 37.52 -18.98
CA MET A 269 8.23 36.24 -19.06
C MET A 269 8.91 35.31 -20.07
N THR A 270 9.95 34.63 -19.63
CA THR A 270 10.46 33.42 -20.28
C THR A 270 10.05 32.25 -19.40
N ASN A 271 9.04 31.52 -19.82
CA ASN A 271 8.60 30.31 -19.12
C ASN A 271 9.64 29.21 -19.35
N TYR A 272 10.50 28.98 -18.35
CA TYR A 272 11.37 27.81 -18.33
C TYR A 272 10.69 26.73 -17.47
N PHE A 273 10.51 25.57 -18.04
CA PHE A 273 10.12 24.37 -17.31
C PHE A 273 11.40 23.57 -17.03
N LEU A 274 11.74 23.37 -15.78
CA LEU A 274 12.74 22.39 -15.39
C LEU A 274 12.02 21.06 -15.15
N LEU A 275 12.28 20.10 -16.02
CA LEU A 275 11.80 18.72 -15.83
C LEU A 275 12.90 17.96 -15.12
N GLU A 276 12.73 17.70 -13.82
CA GLU A 276 13.59 16.74 -13.12
C GLU A 276 13.02 15.35 -13.32
N MET A 277 13.74 14.55 -14.11
CA MET A 277 13.43 13.15 -14.35
C MET A 277 14.29 12.30 -13.42
N THR A 278 13.65 11.55 -12.52
CA THR A 278 14.33 10.67 -11.57
C THR A 278 14.46 9.23 -12.05
N SER A 279 13.95 8.90 -13.25
CA SER A 279 14.04 7.56 -13.84
C SER A 279 14.86 7.57 -15.13
N ALA A 280 15.78 6.61 -15.24
CA ALA A 280 16.63 6.44 -16.43
C ALA A 280 15.90 5.86 -17.66
N ASN A 281 14.64 5.45 -17.52
CA ASN A 281 13.91 4.66 -18.52
C ASN A 281 12.73 5.40 -19.16
N ILE A 282 12.70 6.73 -19.16
CA ILE A 282 11.67 7.48 -19.86
C ILE A 282 12.08 7.69 -21.31
N GLU A 283 11.48 6.94 -22.25
CA GLU A 283 11.76 7.06 -23.68
C GLU A 283 11.09 8.28 -24.32
N THR A 284 9.99 8.77 -23.77
CA THR A 284 9.25 9.91 -24.35
C THR A 284 8.52 10.69 -23.26
N VAL A 285 8.76 12.01 -23.21
CA VAL A 285 7.99 12.94 -22.36
C VAL A 285 7.23 13.89 -23.28
N ARG A 286 5.90 13.90 -23.17
CA ARG A 286 5.06 14.87 -23.84
C ARG A 286 4.71 15.98 -22.83
N LEU A 287 5.15 17.22 -23.14
CA LEU A 287 4.79 18.40 -22.37
C LEU A 287 3.61 19.11 -23.03
N GLU A 288 2.52 19.26 -22.27
CA GLU A 288 1.41 20.12 -22.64
C GLU A 288 1.43 21.33 -21.70
N TYR A 289 1.47 22.52 -22.25
CA TYR A 289 1.43 23.76 -21.49
C TYR A 289 0.37 24.71 -22.03
N MET A 290 -0.25 25.44 -21.13
CA MET A 290 -1.24 26.45 -21.48
C MET A 290 -0.57 27.81 -21.52
N THR A 291 -0.66 28.49 -22.65
CA THR A 291 -0.31 29.90 -22.79
C THR A 291 -1.58 30.76 -22.65
N ARG A 292 -1.43 32.07 -22.54
CA ARG A 292 -2.57 32.99 -22.59
C ARG A 292 -3.39 32.92 -23.87
N GLU A 293 -2.87 32.28 -24.92
CA GLU A 293 -3.48 32.19 -26.23
C GLU A 293 -3.95 30.77 -26.59
N GLY A 294 -3.79 29.76 -25.71
CA GLY A 294 -4.19 28.37 -25.98
C GLY A 294 -3.19 27.34 -25.53
N THR A 295 -3.45 26.08 -25.84
CA THR A 295 -2.59 24.94 -25.52
C THR A 295 -1.59 24.70 -26.63
N ALA A 296 -0.30 24.66 -26.32
CA ALA A 296 0.75 24.27 -27.22
C ALA A 296 1.43 22.97 -26.74
N THR A 297 1.84 22.11 -27.65
CA THR A 297 2.62 20.88 -27.39
C THR A 297 4.06 21.09 -27.88
N ALA A 298 5.02 20.74 -27.02
CA ALA A 298 6.45 20.71 -27.33
C ALA A 298 6.96 19.27 -27.42
#